data_fffb46710e61113317a315087853d98c
#
_entry.id   fffb46710e61113317a315087853d98c
#
_cell.length_a   1.000
_cell.length_b   1.000
_cell.length_c   1.000
_cell.angle_alpha   90.00
_cell.angle_beta   90.00
_cell.angle_gamma   90.00
#
_symmetry.space_group_name_H-M   'P 1'
#
loop_
_entity.id
_entity.type
_entity.pdbx_description
1 polymer ?
#
loop_
_entity_poly.entity_id
_entity_poly.type
_entity_poly.pdbx_seq_one_letter_code
_entity_poly.pdbx_strand_id
1 'polypeptide(L)'
;GVTIEFQHPTAGQATEQFNLIVADGDYPDLWHRDWSNSSTYPGGPEKAIADGVILDLTDLINDYCPNLKAFLEANPDIDRQVKTDSGKYYVFPSIKEIDEGCTCMGPMIRKDLLEELDLEVPETIDEWHDVLTALKENGVDVPLSWNFGDKGKTFGYAYGTPEGFVVD
;
A
#
# COMPACT_ATOMS: atom_id res chain seq x y z
N GLY A 1 -16.42 29.58 5.33
CA GLY A 1 -15.72 28.34 5.65
C GLY A 1 -16.40 27.17 4.93
N VAL A 2 -15.72 26.05 4.82
CA VAL A 2 -16.28 24.81 4.27
C VAL A 2 -16.65 23.91 5.44
N THR A 3 -17.81 23.28 5.40
CA THR A 3 -18.21 22.24 6.36
C THR A 3 -17.98 20.88 5.69
N ILE A 4 -17.34 19.95 6.40
CA ILE A 4 -17.07 18.59 5.92
C ILE A 4 -17.98 17.64 6.69
N GLU A 5 -18.76 16.85 5.96
CA GLU A 5 -19.56 15.76 6.50
C GLU A 5 -18.89 14.43 6.14
N PHE A 6 -18.58 13.62 7.15
CA PHE A 6 -17.91 12.34 6.97
C PHE A 6 -18.93 11.20 6.92
N GLN A 7 -18.83 10.39 5.86
CA GLN A 7 -19.59 9.15 5.73
C GLN A 7 -18.64 7.97 5.98
N HIS A 8 -18.82 7.28 7.11
CA HIS A 8 -18.01 6.13 7.48
C HIS A 8 -18.79 4.83 7.29
N PRO A 9 -18.25 3.88 6.53
CA PRO A 9 -18.83 2.54 6.45
C PRO A 9 -18.72 1.82 7.79
N THR A 10 -19.65 0.91 8.07
CA THR A 10 -19.51 -0.03 9.17
C THR A 10 -18.25 -0.88 8.97
N ALA A 11 -17.58 -1.22 10.07
CA ALA A 11 -16.36 -2.04 10.01
C ALA A 11 -16.62 -3.34 9.22
N GLY A 12 -15.77 -3.64 8.26
CA GLY A 12 -15.87 -4.80 7.37
C GLY A 12 -16.81 -4.62 6.17
N GLN A 13 -17.59 -3.54 6.07
CA GLN A 13 -18.55 -3.32 4.97
C GLN A 13 -18.12 -2.24 3.97
N ALA A 14 -16.88 -1.75 4.06
CA ALA A 14 -16.40 -0.64 3.24
C ALA A 14 -16.49 -0.92 1.73
N THR A 15 -16.22 -2.13 1.27
CA THR A 15 -16.29 -2.50 -0.14
C THR A 15 -17.74 -2.63 -0.62
N GLU A 16 -18.61 -3.23 0.20
CA GLU A 16 -20.03 -3.37 -0.15
C GLU A 16 -20.70 -2.00 -0.25
N GLN A 17 -20.49 -1.14 0.74
CA GLN A 17 -21.06 0.21 0.73
C GLN A 17 -20.52 1.04 -0.43
N PHE A 18 -19.24 0.93 -0.76
CA PHE A 18 -18.67 1.58 -1.95
C PHE A 18 -19.39 1.13 -3.23
N ASN A 19 -19.58 -0.18 -3.40
CA ASN A 19 -20.25 -0.73 -4.58
C ASN A 19 -21.71 -0.26 -4.69
N LEU A 20 -22.41 -0.13 -3.56
CA LEU A 20 -23.76 0.41 -3.53
C LEU A 20 -23.81 1.87 -3.97
N ILE A 21 -22.92 2.72 -3.44
CA ILE A 21 -22.84 4.13 -3.84
C ILE A 21 -22.49 4.26 -5.34
N VAL A 22 -21.56 3.43 -5.83
CA VAL A 22 -21.22 3.41 -7.26
C VAL A 22 -22.41 2.99 -8.12
N ALA A 23 -23.20 2.01 -7.68
CA ALA A 23 -24.39 1.55 -8.40
C ALA A 23 -25.54 2.57 -8.37
N ASP A 24 -25.67 3.33 -7.29
CA ASP A 24 -26.69 4.36 -7.11
C ASP A 24 -26.36 5.65 -7.86
N GLY A 25 -25.08 5.93 -8.07
CA GLY A 25 -24.60 7.11 -8.80
C GLY A 25 -24.64 8.41 -7.98
N ASP A 26 -24.95 8.36 -6.70
CA ASP A 26 -24.94 9.52 -5.77
C ASP A 26 -23.59 9.60 -5.09
N TYR A 27 -22.60 10.14 -5.80
CA TYR A 27 -21.21 10.17 -5.36
C TYR A 27 -20.95 11.27 -4.35
N PRO A 28 -20.12 11.02 -3.30
CA PRO A 28 -19.64 12.08 -2.44
C PRO A 28 -18.68 13.00 -3.20
N ASP A 29 -18.52 14.24 -2.73
CA ASP A 29 -17.56 15.19 -3.30
C ASP A 29 -16.11 14.68 -3.24
N LEU A 30 -15.77 13.87 -2.23
CA LEU A 30 -14.43 13.33 -2.02
C LEU A 30 -14.49 11.85 -1.62
N TRP A 31 -13.60 11.06 -2.25
CA TRP A 31 -13.34 9.67 -1.89
C TRP A 31 -12.00 9.53 -1.18
N HIS A 32 -11.97 8.86 -0.03
CA HIS A 32 -10.74 8.39 0.59
C HIS A 32 -10.61 6.88 0.37
N ARG A 33 -9.96 6.48 -0.71
CA ARG A 33 -9.72 5.08 -1.09
C ARG A 33 -8.38 4.91 -1.80
N ASP A 34 -7.86 3.69 -1.78
CA ASP A 34 -6.72 3.29 -2.59
C ASP A 34 -7.18 2.98 -4.03
N TRP A 35 -7.03 3.96 -4.91
CA TRP A 35 -7.38 3.84 -6.33
C TRP A 35 -6.30 3.16 -7.17
N SER A 36 -5.08 2.96 -6.64
CA SER A 36 -4.01 2.22 -7.31
C SER A 36 -4.29 0.72 -7.33
N ASN A 37 -5.11 0.24 -6.40
CA ASN A 37 -5.49 -1.16 -6.30
C ASN A 37 -6.61 -1.48 -7.30
N SER A 38 -6.33 -2.35 -8.28
CA SER A 38 -7.28 -2.77 -9.31
C SER A 38 -8.54 -3.45 -8.74
N SER A 39 -8.52 -3.94 -7.50
CA SER A 39 -9.69 -4.48 -6.82
C SER A 39 -10.65 -3.39 -6.31
N THR A 40 -10.23 -2.13 -6.24
CA THR A 40 -11.08 -1.01 -5.83
C THR A 40 -12.15 -0.72 -6.87
N TYR A 41 -11.77 -0.68 -8.14
CA TYR A 41 -12.70 -0.50 -9.24
C TYR A 41 -12.31 -1.38 -10.43
N PRO A 42 -13.23 -2.16 -11.01
CA PRO A 42 -12.93 -3.00 -12.17
C PRO A 42 -12.43 -2.19 -13.35
N GLY A 43 -11.23 -2.48 -13.83
CA GLY A 43 -10.57 -1.70 -14.90
C GLY A 43 -9.73 -0.52 -14.39
N GLY A 44 -9.60 -0.35 -13.07
CA GLY A 44 -8.70 0.62 -12.44
C GLY A 44 -9.13 2.09 -12.61
N PRO A 45 -8.23 3.04 -12.29
CA PRO A 45 -8.54 4.47 -12.28
C PRO A 45 -8.89 5.02 -13.68
N GLU A 46 -8.29 4.51 -14.74
CA GLU A 46 -8.62 4.92 -16.13
C GLU A 46 -10.10 4.65 -16.44
N LYS A 47 -10.58 3.46 -16.07
CA LYS A 47 -11.98 3.09 -16.27
C LYS A 47 -12.91 3.87 -15.36
N ALA A 48 -12.52 4.11 -14.11
CA ALA A 48 -13.29 4.90 -13.15
C ALA A 48 -13.49 6.36 -13.63
N ILE A 49 -12.48 6.96 -14.29
CA ILE A 49 -12.62 8.27 -14.95
C ILE A 49 -13.58 8.17 -16.13
N ALA A 50 -13.42 7.16 -16.99
CA ALA A 50 -14.26 7.00 -18.17
C ALA A 50 -15.75 6.79 -17.82
N ASP A 51 -16.03 6.13 -16.70
CA ASP A 51 -17.39 5.90 -16.20
C ASP A 51 -17.94 7.07 -15.36
N GLY A 52 -17.11 8.11 -15.10
CA GLY A 52 -17.53 9.28 -14.34
C GLY A 52 -17.63 9.06 -12.83
N VAL A 53 -17.02 7.99 -12.29
CA VAL A 53 -16.99 7.70 -10.85
C VAL A 53 -15.99 8.58 -10.11
N ILE A 54 -14.89 8.92 -10.79
CA ILE A 54 -13.90 9.91 -10.34
C ILE A 54 -13.60 10.89 -11.48
N LEU A 55 -13.06 12.04 -11.12
CA LEU A 55 -12.69 13.08 -12.08
C LEU A 55 -11.27 12.85 -12.63
N ASP A 56 -11.07 13.28 -13.88
CA ASP A 56 -9.74 13.62 -14.39
C ASP A 56 -9.30 14.93 -13.71
N LEU A 57 -8.27 14.85 -12.87
CA LEU A 57 -7.76 15.99 -12.08
C LEU A 57 -6.66 16.76 -12.81
N THR A 58 -6.33 16.42 -14.05
CA THR A 58 -5.16 16.96 -14.76
C THR A 58 -5.21 18.48 -14.86
N ASP A 59 -6.30 19.04 -15.34
CA ASP A 59 -6.43 20.49 -15.47
C ASP A 59 -6.52 21.18 -14.11
N LEU A 60 -7.25 20.57 -13.16
CA LEU A 60 -7.39 21.10 -11.81
C LEU A 60 -6.07 21.16 -11.05
N ILE A 61 -5.23 20.15 -11.16
CA ILE A 61 -3.88 20.15 -10.55
C ILE A 61 -2.99 21.18 -11.24
N ASN A 62 -3.01 21.24 -12.55
CA ASN A 62 -2.18 22.18 -13.29
C ASN A 62 -2.52 23.65 -13.01
N ASP A 63 -3.81 23.97 -12.87
CA ASP A 63 -4.29 25.34 -12.75
C ASP A 63 -4.36 25.83 -11.30
N TYR A 64 -4.67 24.93 -10.34
CA TYR A 64 -5.00 25.33 -8.97
C TYR A 64 -4.07 24.76 -7.90
N CYS A 65 -3.17 23.82 -8.25
CA CYS A 65 -2.30 23.15 -7.27
C CYS A 65 -0.80 23.37 -7.52
N PRO A 66 -0.29 24.62 -7.49
CA PRO A 66 1.08 24.92 -7.88
C PRO A 66 2.12 24.20 -7.00
N ASN A 67 1.85 24.01 -5.71
CA ASN A 67 2.78 23.32 -4.81
C ASN A 67 2.86 21.82 -5.12
N LEU A 68 1.71 21.16 -5.36
CA LEU A 68 1.68 19.75 -5.74
C LEU A 68 2.38 19.56 -7.09
N LYS A 69 2.09 20.43 -8.05
CA LYS A 69 2.73 20.40 -9.37
C LYS A 69 4.25 20.50 -9.28
N ALA A 70 4.77 21.49 -8.54
CA ALA A 70 6.21 21.64 -8.35
C ALA A 70 6.85 20.41 -7.65
N PHE A 71 6.16 19.82 -6.70
CA PHE A 71 6.61 18.59 -6.05
C PHE A 71 6.68 17.42 -7.04
N LEU A 72 5.65 17.21 -7.86
CA LEU A 72 5.59 16.13 -8.83
C LEU A 72 6.65 16.32 -9.96
N GLU A 73 6.88 17.54 -10.41
CA GLU A 73 7.94 17.87 -11.36
C GLU A 73 9.34 17.56 -10.79
N ALA A 74 9.53 17.75 -9.49
CA ALA A 74 10.80 17.42 -8.80
C ALA A 74 10.95 15.91 -8.51
N ASN A 75 9.86 15.13 -8.56
CA ASN A 75 9.82 13.71 -8.22
C ASN A 75 9.13 12.88 -9.34
N PRO A 76 9.80 12.65 -10.49
CA PRO A 76 9.21 12.03 -11.68
C PRO A 76 8.66 10.62 -11.44
N ASP A 77 9.23 9.86 -10.49
CA ASP A 77 8.77 8.52 -10.16
C ASP A 77 7.42 8.57 -9.43
N ILE A 78 7.23 9.53 -8.54
CA ILE A 78 5.94 9.76 -7.87
C ILE A 78 4.92 10.29 -8.87
N ASP A 79 5.32 11.23 -9.73
CA ASP A 79 4.47 11.78 -10.80
C ASP A 79 3.89 10.67 -11.68
N ARG A 80 4.71 9.68 -12.03
CA ARG A 80 4.28 8.54 -12.83
C ARG A 80 3.27 7.64 -12.09
N GLN A 81 3.47 7.44 -10.79
CA GLN A 81 2.59 6.57 -9.98
C GLN A 81 1.19 7.14 -9.75
N VAL A 82 1.04 8.46 -9.79
CA VAL A 82 -0.26 9.14 -9.58
C VAL A 82 -1.02 9.44 -10.87
N LYS A 83 -0.51 8.94 -11.99
CA LYS A 83 -1.14 9.03 -13.32
C LYS A 83 -1.64 7.68 -13.80
N THR A 84 -2.68 7.72 -14.60
CA THR A 84 -3.12 6.58 -15.41
C THR A 84 -2.14 6.35 -16.57
N ASP A 85 -2.28 5.22 -17.28
CA ASP A 85 -1.48 4.91 -18.47
C ASP A 85 -1.64 5.96 -19.59
N SER A 86 -2.79 6.62 -19.65
CA SER A 86 -3.03 7.74 -20.58
C SER A 86 -2.49 9.09 -20.10
N GLY A 87 -1.87 9.15 -18.91
CA GLY A 87 -1.24 10.33 -18.35
C GLY A 87 -2.15 11.26 -17.56
N LYS A 88 -3.37 10.83 -17.22
CA LYS A 88 -4.33 11.61 -16.42
C LYS A 88 -4.03 11.48 -14.93
N TYR A 89 -4.08 12.59 -14.22
CA TYR A 89 -4.10 12.55 -12.76
C TYR A 89 -5.45 12.10 -12.24
N TYR A 90 -5.46 11.07 -11.41
CA TYR A 90 -6.69 10.45 -10.89
C TYR A 90 -6.86 10.61 -9.37
N VAL A 91 -5.86 11.19 -8.70
CA VAL A 91 -5.83 11.23 -7.23
C VAL A 91 -5.06 12.44 -6.72
N PHE A 92 -5.42 12.96 -5.53
CA PHE A 92 -4.53 13.71 -4.67
C PHE A 92 -3.76 12.71 -3.80
N PRO A 93 -2.46 12.50 -4.03
CA PRO A 93 -1.71 11.45 -3.37
C PRO A 93 -1.47 11.74 -1.89
N SER A 94 -1.48 10.69 -1.06
CA SER A 94 -0.95 10.74 0.29
C SER A 94 0.55 10.55 0.23
N ILE A 95 1.30 11.65 0.26
CA ILE A 95 2.76 11.66 0.15
C ILE A 95 3.37 11.57 1.55
N LYS A 96 4.31 10.64 1.72
CA LYS A 96 5.12 10.51 2.94
C LYS A 96 6.55 10.90 2.61
N GLU A 97 7.02 11.98 3.24
CA GLU A 97 8.38 12.53 3.02
C GLU A 97 9.40 12.01 4.06
N ILE A 98 8.96 11.22 5.04
CA ILE A 98 9.78 10.75 6.15
C ILE A 98 10.03 9.25 5.98
N ASP A 99 11.30 8.85 5.97
CA ASP A 99 11.73 7.45 5.82
C ASP A 99 11.06 6.50 6.83
N GLU A 100 10.87 6.93 8.08
CA GLU A 100 10.16 6.18 9.12
C GLU A 100 8.69 5.92 8.75
N GLY A 101 8.08 6.75 7.91
CA GLY A 101 6.72 6.57 7.40
C GLY A 101 6.62 5.62 6.22
N CYS A 102 7.73 5.28 5.58
CA CYS A 102 7.78 4.43 4.38
C CYS A 102 7.93 2.95 4.73
N THR A 103 8.44 2.63 5.93
CA THR A 103 8.61 1.25 6.40
C THR A 103 7.60 0.96 7.49
N CYS A 104 6.50 0.29 7.15
CA CYS A 104 5.42 -0.01 8.10
C CYS A 104 5.22 -1.50 8.37
N MET A 105 5.89 -2.38 7.64
CA MET A 105 5.80 -3.83 7.81
C MET A 105 7.17 -4.47 7.68
N GLY A 106 7.38 -5.53 8.48
CA GLY A 106 8.61 -6.31 8.47
C GLY A 106 8.45 -7.56 9.33
N PRO A 107 9.44 -8.46 9.31
CA PRO A 107 9.47 -9.60 10.21
C PRO A 107 9.60 -9.13 11.65
N MET A 108 8.85 -9.76 12.54
CA MET A 108 8.98 -9.59 14.00
C MET A 108 9.51 -10.88 14.61
N ILE A 109 10.40 -10.75 15.59
CA ILE A 109 10.97 -11.89 16.27
C ILE A 109 10.73 -11.80 17.78
N ARG A 110 10.55 -12.94 18.42
CA ARG A 110 10.43 -13.09 19.86
C ARG A 110 11.80 -12.93 20.52
N LYS A 111 12.09 -11.71 20.97
CA LYS A 111 13.38 -11.38 21.59
C LYS A 111 13.66 -12.20 22.86
N ASP A 112 12.62 -12.48 23.63
CA ASP A 112 12.70 -13.33 24.82
C ASP A 112 13.23 -14.74 24.52
N LEU A 113 12.83 -15.34 23.38
CA LEU A 113 13.34 -16.64 22.96
C LEU A 113 14.79 -16.59 22.47
N LEU A 114 15.19 -15.47 21.84
CA LEU A 114 16.59 -15.27 21.46
C LEU A 114 17.48 -15.18 22.71
N GLU A 115 17.06 -14.38 23.69
CA GLU A 115 17.80 -14.22 24.98
C GLU A 115 17.91 -15.55 25.76
N GLU A 116 16.83 -16.37 25.76
CA GLU A 116 16.83 -17.68 26.42
C GLU A 116 17.83 -18.66 25.78
N LEU A 117 18.00 -18.57 24.45
CA LEU A 117 18.91 -19.46 23.71
C LEU A 117 20.28 -18.85 23.40
N ASP A 118 20.57 -17.66 23.96
CA ASP A 118 21.83 -16.91 23.71
C ASP A 118 22.08 -16.67 22.21
N LEU A 119 21.01 -16.31 21.48
CA LEU A 119 21.02 -16.02 20.03
C LEU A 119 20.95 -14.53 19.76
N GLU A 120 21.67 -14.07 18.76
CA GLU A 120 21.59 -12.69 18.26
C GLU A 120 20.39 -12.50 17.31
N VAL A 121 20.00 -11.23 17.12
CA VAL A 121 18.96 -10.89 16.14
C VAL A 121 19.50 -11.13 14.72
N PRO A 122 18.84 -11.97 13.89
CA PRO A 122 19.36 -12.31 12.58
C PRO A 122 19.28 -11.12 11.61
N GLU A 123 20.36 -10.86 10.89
CA GLU A 123 20.48 -9.79 9.88
C GLU A 123 20.52 -10.36 8.45
N THR A 124 20.92 -11.61 8.28
CA THR A 124 21.03 -12.30 6.99
C THR A 124 20.05 -13.46 6.88
N ILE A 125 19.80 -13.93 5.67
CA ILE A 125 18.91 -15.07 5.42
C ILE A 125 19.46 -16.35 6.06
N ASP A 126 20.78 -16.55 6.03
CA ASP A 126 21.42 -17.71 6.64
C ASP A 126 21.26 -17.67 8.17
N GLU A 127 21.45 -16.52 8.81
CA GLU A 127 21.21 -16.33 10.24
C GLU A 127 19.73 -16.55 10.60
N TRP A 128 18.77 -16.10 9.76
CA TRP A 128 17.37 -16.42 9.93
C TRP A 128 17.12 -17.93 9.93
N HIS A 129 17.74 -18.66 9.00
CA HIS A 129 17.63 -20.11 8.93
C HIS A 129 18.16 -20.75 10.22
N ASP A 130 19.33 -20.33 10.69
CA ASP A 130 19.97 -20.88 11.89
C ASP A 130 19.14 -20.60 13.14
N VAL A 131 18.66 -19.38 13.33
CA VAL A 131 17.79 -19.00 14.44
C VAL A 131 16.49 -19.79 14.43
N LEU A 132 15.81 -19.90 13.28
CA LEU A 132 14.56 -20.66 13.17
C LEU A 132 14.78 -22.16 13.45
N THR A 133 15.93 -22.70 13.03
CA THR A 133 16.31 -24.07 13.31
C THR A 133 16.54 -24.28 14.82
N ALA A 134 17.30 -23.39 15.46
CA ALA A 134 17.53 -23.44 16.90
C ALA A 134 16.23 -23.35 17.70
N LEU A 135 15.33 -22.44 17.33
CA LEU A 135 14.00 -22.34 17.94
C LEU A 135 13.21 -23.65 17.82
N LYS A 136 13.24 -24.27 16.63
CA LYS A 136 12.57 -25.56 16.40
C LYS A 136 13.12 -26.69 17.25
N GLU A 137 14.42 -26.79 17.35
CA GLU A 137 15.12 -27.81 18.14
C GLU A 137 14.89 -27.64 19.65
N ASN A 138 14.63 -26.41 20.11
CA ASN A 138 14.33 -26.09 21.50
C ASN A 138 12.81 -26.05 21.81
N GLY A 139 12.00 -26.69 21.00
CA GLY A 139 10.60 -27.00 21.32
C GLY A 139 9.57 -25.95 20.86
N VAL A 140 9.97 -24.98 20.04
CA VAL A 140 9.00 -24.06 19.41
C VAL A 140 8.37 -24.77 18.23
N ASP A 141 7.10 -25.16 18.35
CA ASP A 141 6.41 -25.94 17.33
C ASP A 141 6.34 -25.24 15.97
N VAL A 142 6.11 -23.93 15.97
CA VAL A 142 6.00 -23.10 14.76
C VAL A 142 6.94 -21.91 14.93
N PRO A 143 8.24 -22.05 14.59
CA PRO A 143 9.24 -20.98 14.76
C PRO A 143 8.99 -19.79 13.84
N LEU A 144 8.34 -19.99 12.68
CA LEU A 144 7.98 -18.94 11.75
C LEU A 144 6.49 -19.04 11.40
N SER A 145 5.76 -17.95 11.59
CA SER A 145 4.38 -17.81 11.16
C SER A 145 4.23 -16.51 10.37
N TRP A 146 3.54 -16.56 9.27
CA TRP A 146 3.18 -15.38 8.50
C TRP A 146 1.78 -15.48 7.90
N ASN A 147 1.22 -14.33 7.56
CA ASN A 147 -0.04 -14.30 6.83
C ASN A 147 0.16 -14.84 5.41
N PHE A 148 -0.78 -15.64 4.93
CA PHE A 148 -0.70 -16.29 3.62
C PHE A 148 -0.53 -15.29 2.46
N GLY A 149 -1.07 -14.05 2.59
CA GLY A 149 -0.92 -12.97 1.62
C GLY A 149 0.48 -12.33 1.57
N ASP A 150 1.30 -12.55 2.61
CA ASP A 150 2.58 -11.85 2.77
C ASP A 150 3.81 -12.71 2.46
N LYS A 151 3.62 -13.85 1.80
CA LYS A 151 4.66 -14.87 1.58
C LYS A 151 5.92 -14.36 0.89
N GLY A 152 5.79 -13.41 -0.03
CA GLY A 152 6.92 -12.82 -0.75
C GLY A 152 7.49 -11.58 -0.09
N LYS A 153 6.72 -10.93 0.79
CA LYS A 153 7.06 -9.61 1.32
C LYS A 153 8.15 -9.62 2.38
N THR A 154 8.30 -10.72 3.13
CA THR A 154 9.21 -10.78 4.28
C THR A 154 10.67 -10.95 3.87
N PHE A 155 10.94 -11.92 3.01
CA PHE A 155 12.31 -12.28 2.60
C PHE A 155 12.59 -12.04 1.11
N GLY A 156 11.58 -11.82 0.29
CA GLY A 156 11.74 -11.61 -1.15
C GLY A 156 12.65 -10.42 -1.48
N TYR A 157 12.57 -9.34 -0.71
CA TYR A 157 13.43 -8.16 -0.90
C TYR A 157 14.92 -8.45 -0.73
N ALA A 158 15.29 -9.42 0.12
CA ALA A 158 16.69 -9.85 0.28
C ALA A 158 17.27 -10.47 -1.01
N TYR A 159 16.40 -10.93 -1.89
CA TYR A 159 16.76 -11.49 -3.21
C TYR A 159 16.48 -10.52 -4.37
N GLY A 160 16.19 -9.25 -4.07
CA GLY A 160 15.88 -8.24 -5.09
C GLY A 160 14.55 -8.47 -5.82
N THR A 161 13.65 -9.30 -5.26
CA THR A 161 12.32 -9.54 -5.83
C THR A 161 11.29 -8.61 -5.16
N PRO A 162 10.88 -7.51 -5.83
CA PRO A 162 9.78 -6.68 -5.34
C PRO A 162 8.46 -7.44 -5.39
N GLU A 163 7.43 -6.90 -4.72
CA GLU A 163 6.07 -7.41 -4.89
C GLU A 163 5.64 -7.33 -6.36
N GLY A 164 5.19 -8.45 -6.89
CA GLY A 164 4.67 -8.54 -8.24
C GLY A 164 5.48 -9.46 -9.15
N PHE A 165 5.07 -9.53 -10.40
CA PHE A 165 5.81 -10.27 -11.43
C PHE A 165 6.99 -9.43 -11.90
N VAL A 166 8.19 -9.98 -11.80
CA VAL A 166 9.36 -9.45 -12.52
C VAL A 166 9.30 -10.08 -13.92
N VAL A 167 9.12 -9.25 -14.93
CA VAL A 167 9.23 -9.66 -16.33
C VAL A 167 10.65 -9.29 -16.73
N ASP A 168 11.46 -10.27 -17.09
CA ASP A 168 12.79 -10.07 -17.70
C ASP A 168 12.65 -9.49 -19.11
#